data_6d218948e63f5e1cfa304bdaa81d3a0f
#
_entry.id   6d218948e63f5e1cfa304bdaa81d3a0f
#
_cell.length_a   1.000
_cell.length_b   1.000
_cell.length_c   1.000
_cell.angle_alpha   90.00
_cell.angle_beta   90.00
_cell.angle_gamma   90.00
#
_symmetry.space_group_name_H-M   'P 1'
#
loop_
_entity.id
_entity.type
_entity.pdbx_description
1 polymer ?
#
loop_
_entity_poly.entity_id
_entity_poly.type
_entity_poly.pdbx_seq_one_letter_code
_entity_poly.pdbx_strand_id
1 'polypeptide(L)'
;LLPVNDTTMSGTWQDSYPYNANSTFALHPQYLRLSEVGYLNDEVEQVRFDALRKELNRLPDVDYERENRAKMEYLRLLFEEQGEATLSSDGFKAFFRDNSFWLRPYAAFCSLRDRFGTADCSCWKEHSFYDESAIADYCAVWSPWYKSVALYYYIQYHLHVQLSEVKEYAHRAGVVLKGDIPIGIS
;
A
#
# COMPACT_ATOMS: atom_id res chain seq x y z
N LEU A 1 15.55 12.27 -3.40
CA LEU A 1 14.22 11.75 -3.77
C LEU A 1 13.16 12.63 -3.13
N LEU A 2 12.05 12.88 -3.83
CA LEU A 2 10.83 13.41 -3.22
C LEU A 2 10.31 12.42 -2.17
N PRO A 3 9.41 12.84 -1.25
CA PRO A 3 8.78 11.91 -0.34
C PRO A 3 8.09 10.78 -1.10
N VAL A 4 8.28 9.54 -0.64
CA VAL A 4 7.71 8.33 -1.23
C VAL A 4 6.58 7.75 -0.38
N ASN A 5 6.15 8.53 0.60
CA ASN A 5 5.13 8.15 1.57
C ASN A 5 3.75 8.10 0.94
N ASP A 6 2.86 7.33 1.56
CA ASP A 6 1.47 7.21 1.11
C ASP A 6 0.69 8.50 1.35
N THR A 7 0.05 8.98 0.30
CA THR A 7 -0.76 10.19 0.25
C THR A 7 -2.22 9.88 -0.13
N THR A 8 -2.60 8.59 -0.16
CA THR A 8 -3.92 8.15 -0.63
C THR A 8 -5.02 8.51 0.35
N MET A 9 -5.79 9.54 0.04
CA MET A 9 -6.92 10.03 0.84
C MET A 9 -8.25 9.98 0.09
N SER A 10 -8.28 10.52 -1.11
CA SER A 10 -9.50 10.73 -1.90
C SER A 10 -9.66 9.75 -3.07
N GLY A 11 -8.58 9.08 -3.49
CA GLY A 11 -8.53 8.28 -4.70
C GLY A 11 -8.56 9.11 -5.99
N THR A 12 -8.26 10.41 -5.89
CA THR A 12 -8.19 11.35 -7.02
C THR A 12 -6.76 11.75 -7.34
N TRP A 13 -6.57 12.49 -8.43
CA TRP A 13 -5.25 13.01 -8.82
C TRP A 13 -4.59 13.89 -7.72
N GLN A 14 -5.36 14.46 -6.81
CA GLN A 14 -4.86 15.26 -5.69
C GLN A 14 -3.94 14.46 -4.76
N ASP A 15 -4.15 13.15 -4.68
CA ASP A 15 -3.32 12.23 -3.90
C ASP A 15 -1.91 12.06 -4.50
N SER A 16 -1.62 12.62 -5.69
CA SER A 16 -0.28 12.62 -6.28
C SER A 16 0.69 13.63 -5.66
N TYR A 17 0.21 14.53 -4.77
CA TYR A 17 1.05 15.53 -4.13
C TYR A 17 1.86 14.91 -2.98
N PRO A 18 3.19 14.77 -3.12
CA PRO A 18 3.99 13.91 -2.25
C PRO A 18 4.19 14.45 -0.82
N TYR A 19 3.86 15.72 -0.55
CA TYR A 19 4.06 16.33 0.76
C TYR A 19 2.86 16.26 1.68
N ASN A 20 1.72 15.73 1.23
CA ASN A 20 0.51 15.58 2.03
C ASN A 20 0.31 14.10 2.43
N ALA A 21 1.26 13.55 3.19
CA ALA A 21 1.25 12.14 3.55
C ALA A 21 0.26 11.83 4.68
N ASN A 22 -0.42 10.69 4.56
CA ASN A 22 -1.26 10.11 5.62
C ASN A 22 -0.44 9.29 6.64
N SER A 23 0.82 9.02 6.33
CA SER A 23 1.75 8.32 7.21
C SER A 23 3.20 8.72 6.90
N THR A 24 4.01 8.91 7.94
CA THR A 24 5.45 9.14 7.80
C THR A 24 6.26 7.85 7.57
N PHE A 25 5.64 6.70 7.71
CA PHE A 25 6.27 5.39 7.57
C PHE A 25 5.81 4.63 6.33
N ALA A 26 4.50 4.66 6.04
CA ALA A 26 3.93 3.88 4.95
C ALA A 26 4.36 4.43 3.59
N LEU A 27 4.66 3.51 2.68
CA LEU A 27 5.04 3.82 1.30
C LEU A 27 3.81 3.84 0.39
N HIS A 28 3.82 4.74 -0.60
CA HIS A 28 2.71 4.87 -1.53
C HIS A 28 2.64 3.66 -2.49
N PRO A 29 1.48 2.99 -2.62
CA PRO A 29 1.31 1.82 -3.48
C PRO A 29 1.66 2.05 -4.95
N GLN A 30 1.58 3.30 -5.45
CA GLN A 30 1.95 3.63 -6.82
C GLN A 30 3.40 3.26 -7.19
N TYR A 31 4.32 3.22 -6.21
CA TYR A 31 5.72 2.88 -6.46
C TYR A 31 5.98 1.38 -6.57
N LEU A 32 4.97 0.55 -6.26
CA LEU A 32 5.12 -0.89 -6.30
C LEU A 32 5.23 -1.39 -7.75
N ARG A 33 6.28 -2.13 -8.05
CA ARG A 33 6.45 -2.83 -9.31
C ARG A 33 5.73 -4.17 -9.26
N LEU A 34 4.57 -4.24 -9.89
CA LEU A 34 3.67 -5.40 -9.80
C LEU A 34 4.29 -6.71 -10.30
N SER A 35 5.12 -6.66 -11.37
CA SER A 35 5.80 -7.85 -11.90
C SER A 35 6.79 -8.50 -10.94
N GLU A 36 7.26 -7.77 -9.92
CA GLU A 36 8.12 -8.30 -8.86
C GLU A 36 7.31 -8.79 -7.64
N VAL A 37 6.02 -8.52 -7.60
CA VAL A 37 5.11 -9.08 -6.61
C VAL A 37 4.63 -10.46 -7.05
N GLY A 38 4.19 -10.57 -8.31
CA GLY A 38 3.73 -11.82 -8.90
C GLY A 38 2.87 -11.62 -10.13
N TYR A 39 2.44 -12.75 -10.67
CA TYR A 39 1.50 -12.83 -11.79
C TYR A 39 0.25 -13.56 -11.34
N LEU A 40 -0.91 -13.16 -11.90
CA LEU A 40 -2.19 -13.80 -11.62
C LEU A 40 -2.23 -15.20 -12.24
N ASN A 41 -2.83 -16.16 -11.54
CA ASN A 41 -3.08 -17.49 -12.06
C ASN A 41 -4.15 -17.49 -13.16
N ASP A 42 -5.10 -16.55 -13.13
CA ASP A 42 -6.07 -16.33 -14.18
C ASP A 42 -5.41 -15.61 -15.37
N GLU A 43 -5.16 -16.37 -16.44
CA GLU A 43 -4.52 -15.86 -17.66
C GLU A 43 -5.35 -14.76 -18.35
N VAL A 44 -6.68 -14.80 -18.26
CA VAL A 44 -7.56 -13.80 -18.87
C VAL A 44 -7.41 -12.47 -18.15
N GLU A 45 -7.43 -12.50 -16.82
CA GLU A 45 -7.21 -11.31 -15.99
C GLU A 45 -5.78 -10.79 -16.17
N GLN A 46 -4.77 -11.66 -16.20
CA GLN A 46 -3.39 -11.24 -16.43
C GLN A 46 -3.23 -10.51 -17.78
N VAL A 47 -3.80 -11.06 -18.86
CA VAL A 47 -3.78 -10.41 -20.18
C VAL A 47 -4.51 -9.07 -20.18
N ARG A 48 -5.64 -8.97 -19.46
CA ARG A 48 -6.39 -7.72 -19.29
C ARG A 48 -5.52 -6.62 -18.65
N PHE A 49 -4.85 -6.95 -17.54
CA PHE A 49 -3.98 -5.99 -16.85
C PHE A 49 -2.73 -5.63 -17.68
N ASP A 50 -2.16 -6.57 -18.41
CA ASP A 50 -1.03 -6.30 -19.31
C ASP A 50 -1.42 -5.36 -20.46
N ALA A 51 -2.63 -5.50 -20.99
CA ALA A 51 -3.17 -4.59 -21.99
C ALA A 51 -3.39 -3.18 -21.41
N LEU A 52 -4.00 -3.10 -20.24
CA LEU A 52 -4.24 -1.83 -19.53
C LEU A 52 -2.91 -1.13 -19.19
N ARG A 53 -1.90 -1.86 -18.70
CA ARG A 53 -0.56 -1.32 -18.46
C ARG A 53 0.06 -0.71 -19.72
N LYS A 54 -0.05 -1.41 -20.87
CA LYS A 54 0.45 -0.90 -22.16
C LYS A 54 -0.30 0.33 -22.62
N GLU A 55 -1.60 0.40 -22.37
CA GLU A 55 -2.43 1.58 -22.66
C GLU A 55 -1.99 2.77 -21.83
N LEU A 56 -1.96 2.63 -20.49
CA LEU A 56 -1.59 3.70 -19.57
C LEU A 56 -0.18 4.22 -19.81
N ASN A 57 0.79 3.33 -20.12
CA ASN A 57 2.16 3.73 -20.42
C ASN A 57 2.34 4.47 -21.75
N ARG A 58 1.32 4.54 -22.61
CA ARG A 58 1.34 5.32 -23.86
C ARG A 58 0.78 6.73 -23.71
N LEU A 59 0.16 7.02 -22.58
CA LEU A 59 -0.37 8.35 -22.29
C LEU A 59 0.79 9.35 -22.21
N PRO A 60 0.61 10.60 -22.66
CA PRO A 60 1.64 11.65 -22.55
C PRO A 60 1.90 12.04 -21.09
N ASP A 61 0.92 11.93 -20.24
CA ASP A 61 0.96 12.23 -18.81
C ASP A 61 0.44 11.04 -18.00
N VAL A 62 0.84 10.98 -16.71
CA VAL A 62 0.39 9.92 -15.81
C VAL A 62 -1.07 10.13 -15.43
N ASP A 63 -1.91 9.15 -15.73
CA ASP A 63 -3.29 9.08 -15.22
C ASP A 63 -3.27 8.40 -13.84
N TYR A 64 -3.04 9.20 -12.81
CA TYR A 64 -2.89 8.71 -11.43
C TYR A 64 -4.12 7.95 -10.93
N GLU A 65 -5.32 8.38 -11.31
CA GLU A 65 -6.56 7.74 -10.85
C GLU A 65 -6.73 6.35 -11.45
N ARG A 66 -6.52 6.23 -12.77
CA ARG A 66 -6.62 4.93 -13.45
C ARG A 66 -5.48 4.00 -13.05
N GLU A 67 -4.26 4.53 -12.91
CA GLU A 67 -3.10 3.75 -12.49
C GLU A 67 -3.30 3.18 -11.09
N ASN A 68 -3.62 4.03 -10.11
CA ASN A 68 -3.80 3.60 -8.72
C ASN A 68 -4.96 2.61 -8.58
N ARG A 69 -6.08 2.84 -9.28
CA ARG A 69 -7.21 1.92 -9.30
C ARG A 69 -6.82 0.55 -9.85
N ALA A 70 -6.14 0.53 -11.00
CA ALA A 70 -5.68 -0.70 -11.63
C ALA A 70 -4.68 -1.46 -10.74
N LYS A 71 -3.72 -0.77 -10.13
CA LYS A 71 -2.76 -1.38 -9.20
C LYS A 71 -3.44 -1.99 -7.99
N MET A 72 -4.36 -1.26 -7.37
CA MET A 72 -5.07 -1.77 -6.20
C MET A 72 -5.97 -2.97 -6.54
N GLU A 73 -6.61 -2.97 -7.72
CA GLU A 73 -7.39 -4.11 -8.19
C GLU A 73 -6.48 -5.35 -8.40
N TYR A 74 -5.36 -5.18 -9.09
CA TYR A 74 -4.38 -6.25 -9.31
C TYR A 74 -3.82 -6.80 -8.00
N LEU A 75 -3.47 -5.92 -7.05
CA LEU A 75 -2.95 -6.32 -5.74
C LEU A 75 -3.98 -7.07 -4.90
N ARG A 76 -5.28 -6.74 -5.00
CA ARG A 76 -6.35 -7.51 -4.35
C ARG A 76 -6.43 -8.92 -4.90
N LEU A 77 -6.37 -9.09 -6.22
CA LEU A 77 -6.38 -10.42 -6.85
C LEU A 77 -5.14 -11.23 -6.46
N LEU A 78 -3.94 -10.65 -6.52
CA LEU A 78 -2.74 -11.34 -6.05
C LEU A 78 -2.80 -11.71 -4.58
N PHE A 79 -3.35 -10.84 -3.74
CA PHE A 79 -3.51 -11.12 -2.32
C PHE A 79 -4.47 -12.29 -2.06
N GLU A 80 -5.55 -12.42 -2.86
CA GLU A 80 -6.45 -13.58 -2.79
C GLU A 80 -5.70 -14.88 -3.10
N GLU A 81 -4.77 -14.87 -4.04
CA GLU A 81 -4.05 -16.06 -4.50
C GLU A 81 -2.86 -16.42 -3.62
N GLN A 82 -2.11 -15.45 -3.14
CA GLN A 82 -0.81 -15.69 -2.49
C GLN A 82 -0.62 -14.97 -1.14
N GLY A 83 -1.62 -14.23 -0.69
CA GLY A 83 -1.53 -13.43 0.55
C GLY A 83 -1.23 -14.28 1.78
N GLU A 84 -1.89 -15.42 1.95
CA GLU A 84 -1.68 -16.33 3.09
C GLU A 84 -0.24 -16.85 3.13
N ALA A 85 0.29 -17.29 2.00
CA ALA A 85 1.68 -17.76 1.91
C ALA A 85 2.67 -16.64 2.25
N THR A 86 2.44 -15.43 1.74
CA THR A 86 3.27 -14.26 2.03
C THR A 86 3.24 -13.91 3.52
N LEU A 87 2.06 -13.79 4.12
CA LEU A 87 1.88 -13.45 5.54
C LEU A 87 2.41 -14.52 6.49
N SER A 88 2.52 -15.77 6.03
CA SER A 88 3.09 -16.87 6.79
C SER A 88 4.60 -16.96 6.69
N SER A 89 5.24 -16.23 5.75
CA SER A 89 6.68 -16.27 5.51
C SER A 89 7.49 -15.68 6.69
N ASP A 90 8.71 -16.17 6.88
CA ASP A 90 9.60 -15.63 7.92
C ASP A 90 10.00 -14.18 7.65
N GLY A 91 10.15 -13.81 6.36
CA GLY A 91 10.44 -12.44 5.95
C GLY A 91 9.32 -11.47 6.36
N PHE A 92 8.07 -11.82 6.09
CA PHE A 92 6.94 -11.02 6.54
C PHE A 92 6.83 -10.96 8.06
N LYS A 93 7.00 -12.08 8.76
CA LYS A 93 6.95 -12.12 10.24
C LYS A 93 8.00 -11.19 10.87
N ALA A 94 9.22 -11.18 10.33
CA ALA A 94 10.26 -10.26 10.77
C ALA A 94 9.88 -8.79 10.52
N PHE A 95 9.45 -8.48 9.30
CA PHE A 95 8.96 -7.14 8.94
C PHE A 95 7.82 -6.69 9.85
N PHE A 96 6.81 -7.52 10.06
CA PHE A 96 5.65 -7.19 10.89
C PHE A 96 6.03 -6.96 12.34
N ARG A 97 6.89 -7.82 12.92
CA ARG A 97 7.40 -7.64 14.30
C ARG A 97 8.03 -6.27 14.50
N ASP A 98 8.87 -5.86 13.55
CA ASP A 98 9.67 -4.64 13.67
C ASP A 98 8.87 -3.37 13.32
N ASN A 99 7.73 -3.51 12.62
CA ASN A 99 6.94 -2.40 12.08
C ASN A 99 5.49 -2.34 12.60
N SER A 100 5.04 -3.29 13.41
CA SER A 100 3.64 -3.42 13.81
C SER A 100 3.07 -2.18 14.51
N PHE A 101 3.90 -1.37 15.16
CA PHE A 101 3.50 -0.17 15.90
C PHE A 101 2.86 0.92 15.01
N TRP A 102 3.34 1.04 13.76
CA TRP A 102 2.77 1.97 12.78
C TRP A 102 1.90 1.24 11.75
N LEU A 103 2.25 0.00 11.40
CA LEU A 103 1.63 -0.75 10.31
C LEU A 103 0.17 -1.12 10.65
N ARG A 104 -0.12 -1.48 11.90
CA ARG A 104 -1.49 -1.79 12.34
C ARG A 104 -2.42 -0.58 12.22
N PRO A 105 -2.15 0.58 12.86
CA PRO A 105 -3.04 1.72 12.72
C PRO A 105 -3.14 2.24 11.27
N TYR A 106 -2.07 2.21 10.50
CA TYR A 106 -2.11 2.56 9.09
C TYR A 106 -3.02 1.63 8.28
N ALA A 107 -2.87 0.32 8.43
CA ALA A 107 -3.70 -0.64 7.69
C ALA A 107 -5.17 -0.60 8.13
N ALA A 108 -5.44 -0.36 9.41
CA ALA A 108 -6.80 -0.11 9.90
C ALA A 108 -7.40 1.15 9.28
N PHE A 109 -6.64 2.25 9.24
CA PHE A 109 -7.05 3.49 8.57
C PHE A 109 -7.41 3.24 7.10
N CYS A 110 -6.55 2.58 6.35
CA CYS A 110 -6.79 2.28 4.94
C CYS A 110 -8.04 1.40 4.74
N SER A 111 -8.19 0.36 5.57
CA SER A 111 -9.36 -0.53 5.53
C SER A 111 -10.66 0.21 5.87
N LEU A 112 -10.64 1.09 6.87
CA LEU A 112 -11.80 1.91 7.25
C LEU A 112 -12.13 2.94 6.16
N ARG A 113 -11.12 3.65 5.63
CA ARG A 113 -11.29 4.58 4.51
C ARG A 113 -11.98 3.89 3.34
N ASP A 114 -11.51 2.71 2.93
CA ASP A 114 -12.08 1.96 1.80
C ASP A 114 -13.52 1.49 2.11
N ARG A 115 -13.77 1.05 3.35
CA ARG A 115 -15.09 0.59 3.81
C ARG A 115 -16.13 1.71 3.83
N PHE A 116 -15.73 2.89 4.30
CA PHE A 116 -16.64 4.04 4.41
C PHE A 116 -16.61 4.95 3.17
N GLY A 117 -15.68 4.72 2.23
CA GLY A 117 -15.53 5.52 1.02
C GLY A 117 -15.03 6.95 1.28
N THR A 118 -14.43 7.20 2.44
CA THR A 118 -13.91 8.51 2.83
C THR A 118 -12.78 8.38 3.83
N ALA A 119 -11.78 9.26 3.74
CA ALA A 119 -10.71 9.39 4.72
C ALA A 119 -11.10 10.26 5.94
N ASP A 120 -12.27 10.93 5.88
CA ASP A 120 -12.80 11.67 7.03
C ASP A 120 -13.27 10.70 8.11
N CYS A 121 -12.44 10.53 9.16
CA CYS A 121 -12.74 9.63 10.27
C CYS A 121 -13.99 10.02 11.04
N SER A 122 -14.42 11.28 11.02
CA SER A 122 -15.67 11.70 11.67
C SER A 122 -16.91 10.97 11.12
N CYS A 123 -16.80 10.45 9.88
CA CYS A 123 -17.84 9.67 9.22
C CYS A 123 -17.80 8.15 9.55
N TRP A 124 -16.83 7.68 10.34
CA TRP A 124 -16.58 6.24 10.56
C TRP A 124 -17.33 5.63 11.74
N LYS A 125 -18.42 6.26 12.20
CA LYS A 125 -19.29 5.78 13.28
C LYS A 125 -18.48 5.49 14.56
N GLU A 126 -18.50 4.22 15.03
CA GLU A 126 -17.77 3.76 16.21
C GLU A 126 -16.24 3.93 16.11
N HIS A 127 -15.70 4.12 14.92
CA HIS A 127 -14.27 4.33 14.66
C HIS A 127 -13.90 5.79 14.40
N SER A 128 -14.78 6.74 14.74
CA SER A 128 -14.56 8.18 14.51
C SER A 128 -13.44 8.79 15.37
N PHE A 129 -13.04 8.10 16.42
CA PHE A 129 -11.91 8.47 17.28
C PHE A 129 -10.92 7.34 17.37
N TYR A 130 -9.64 7.70 17.44
CA TYR A 130 -8.59 6.71 17.65
C TYR A 130 -8.69 6.10 19.05
N ASP A 131 -8.80 4.79 19.10
CA ASP A 131 -8.70 3.98 20.30
C ASP A 131 -7.81 2.78 20.03
N GLU A 132 -6.71 2.65 20.78
CA GLU A 132 -5.70 1.62 20.55
C GLU A 132 -6.27 0.19 20.71
N SER A 133 -7.15 -0.02 21.68
CA SER A 133 -7.78 -1.32 21.91
C SER A 133 -8.75 -1.67 20.78
N ALA A 134 -9.56 -0.70 20.34
CA ALA A 134 -10.47 -0.89 19.20
C ALA A 134 -9.71 -1.20 17.90
N ILE A 135 -8.59 -0.53 17.67
CA ILE A 135 -7.71 -0.81 16.52
C ILE A 135 -7.06 -2.19 16.64
N ALA A 136 -6.62 -2.59 17.83
CA ALA A 136 -6.07 -3.93 18.05
C ALA A 136 -7.10 -5.02 17.74
N ASP A 137 -8.36 -4.85 18.20
CA ASP A 137 -9.47 -5.77 17.92
C ASP A 137 -9.84 -5.79 16.43
N TYR A 138 -9.88 -4.61 15.79
CA TYR A 138 -10.15 -4.48 14.35
C TYR A 138 -9.11 -5.21 13.50
N CYS A 139 -7.83 -5.16 13.90
CA CYS A 139 -6.69 -5.80 13.24
C CYS A 139 -6.48 -7.26 13.64
N ALA A 140 -7.26 -7.79 14.57
CA ALA A 140 -7.09 -9.15 15.05
C ALA A 140 -7.46 -10.18 13.99
N VAL A 141 -6.77 -11.33 13.98
CA VAL A 141 -6.97 -12.40 12.97
C VAL A 141 -8.39 -12.98 12.96
N TRP A 142 -9.11 -12.86 14.06
CA TRP A 142 -10.52 -13.27 14.19
C TRP A 142 -11.51 -12.18 13.80
N SER A 143 -11.02 -10.96 13.53
CA SER A 143 -11.87 -9.86 13.07
C SER A 143 -12.46 -10.16 11.69
N PRO A 144 -13.75 -9.87 11.44
CA PRO A 144 -14.33 -9.99 10.10
C PRO A 144 -13.66 -9.05 9.08
N TRP A 145 -12.92 -8.06 9.56
CA TRP A 145 -12.19 -7.07 8.76
C TRP A 145 -10.73 -7.43 8.53
N TYR A 146 -10.24 -8.51 9.16
CA TYR A 146 -8.82 -8.88 9.09
C TYR A 146 -8.29 -8.97 7.66
N LYS A 147 -9.07 -9.55 6.75
CA LYS A 147 -8.65 -9.73 5.35
C LYS A 147 -8.39 -8.38 4.66
N SER A 148 -9.23 -7.36 4.89
CA SER A 148 -9.04 -6.02 4.34
C SER A 148 -7.85 -5.28 4.97
N VAL A 149 -7.59 -5.49 6.25
CA VAL A 149 -6.40 -4.97 6.94
C VAL A 149 -5.13 -5.67 6.43
N ALA A 150 -5.16 -6.98 6.32
CA ALA A 150 -4.02 -7.81 5.91
C ALA A 150 -3.55 -7.53 4.47
N LEU A 151 -4.46 -7.09 3.59
CA LEU A 151 -4.10 -6.58 2.26
C LEU A 151 -3.08 -5.44 2.35
N TYR A 152 -3.25 -4.50 3.28
CA TYR A 152 -2.33 -3.38 3.46
C TYR A 152 -1.01 -3.81 4.12
N TYR A 153 -1.02 -4.84 4.97
CA TYR A 153 0.22 -5.47 5.45
C TYR A 153 1.01 -6.07 4.29
N TYR A 154 0.34 -6.81 3.41
CA TYR A 154 0.92 -7.41 2.22
C TYR A 154 1.54 -6.36 1.29
N ILE A 155 0.80 -5.28 0.97
CA ILE A 155 1.27 -4.19 0.12
C ILE A 155 2.53 -3.53 0.70
N GLN A 156 2.49 -3.17 1.99
CA GLN A 156 3.62 -2.49 2.65
C GLN A 156 4.85 -3.40 2.77
N TYR A 157 4.65 -4.70 2.95
CA TYR A 157 5.74 -5.66 2.94
C TYR A 157 6.46 -5.70 1.59
N HIS A 158 5.72 -5.81 0.49
CA HIS A 158 6.32 -5.82 -0.85
C HIS A 158 7.01 -4.49 -1.20
N LEU A 159 6.44 -3.36 -0.80
CA LEU A 159 7.08 -2.05 -0.93
C LEU A 159 8.40 -1.98 -0.14
N HIS A 160 8.40 -2.48 1.09
CA HIS A 160 9.59 -2.55 1.93
C HIS A 160 10.70 -3.40 1.27
N VAL A 161 10.36 -4.58 0.75
CA VAL A 161 11.32 -5.46 0.07
C VAL A 161 11.90 -4.76 -1.14
N GLN A 162 11.07 -4.22 -2.03
CA GLN A 162 11.53 -3.57 -3.27
C GLN A 162 12.38 -2.32 -2.98
N LEU A 163 11.99 -1.49 -2.00
CA LEU A 163 12.81 -0.32 -1.64
C LEU A 163 14.15 -0.74 -1.01
N SER A 164 14.17 -1.82 -0.24
CA SER A 164 15.41 -2.35 0.33
C SER A 164 16.37 -2.84 -0.75
N GLU A 165 15.87 -3.56 -1.75
CA GLU A 165 16.63 -4.01 -2.91
C GLU A 165 17.20 -2.85 -3.72
N VAL A 166 16.38 -1.82 -3.98
CA VAL A 166 16.81 -0.59 -4.67
C VAL A 166 17.91 0.13 -3.89
N LYS A 167 17.76 0.23 -2.56
CA LYS A 167 18.76 0.83 -1.67
C LYS A 167 20.09 0.06 -1.75
N GLU A 168 20.04 -1.26 -1.67
CA GLU A 168 21.24 -2.11 -1.75
C GLU A 168 21.91 -2.00 -3.12
N TYR A 169 21.12 -2.01 -4.19
CA TYR A 169 21.64 -1.81 -5.56
C TYR A 169 22.36 -0.46 -5.69
N ALA A 170 21.72 0.61 -5.24
CA ALA A 170 22.30 1.96 -5.27
C ALA A 170 23.61 2.01 -4.50
N HIS A 171 23.65 1.44 -3.28
CA HIS A 171 24.87 1.42 -2.45
C HIS A 171 26.01 0.64 -3.12
N ARG A 172 25.73 -0.51 -3.74
CA ARG A 172 26.74 -1.27 -4.51
C ARG A 172 27.28 -0.48 -5.71
N ALA A 173 26.45 0.41 -6.28
CA ALA A 173 26.86 1.31 -7.37
C ALA A 173 27.54 2.61 -6.87
N GLY A 174 27.81 2.74 -5.56
CA GLY A 174 28.39 3.94 -4.97
C GLY A 174 27.44 5.13 -4.88
N VAL A 175 26.12 4.91 -5.01
CA VAL A 175 25.09 5.95 -4.95
C VAL A 175 24.42 5.95 -3.58
N VAL A 176 24.38 7.12 -2.92
CA VAL A 176 23.63 7.32 -1.68
C VAL A 176 22.26 7.91 -2.00
N LEU A 177 21.19 7.23 -1.54
CA LEU A 177 19.84 7.75 -1.65
C LEU A 177 19.56 8.71 -0.49
N LYS A 178 19.26 9.96 -0.79
CA LYS A 178 18.78 10.96 0.18
C LYS A 178 17.28 11.15 -0.05
N GLY A 179 16.48 10.72 0.91
CA GLY A 179 15.04 10.97 0.93
C GLY A 179 14.72 12.38 1.44
N ASP A 180 13.57 12.88 1.03
CA ASP A 180 12.92 14.04 1.60
C ASP A 180 11.83 13.60 2.58
N ILE A 181 11.44 14.47 3.50
CA ILE A 181 10.44 14.20 4.53
C ILE A 181 9.16 14.95 4.14
N PRO A 182 7.99 14.30 4.16
CA PRO A 182 6.73 15.01 3.96
C PRO A 182 6.52 15.99 5.13
N ILE A 183 6.28 17.25 4.80
CA ILE A 183 6.09 18.32 5.79
C ILE A 183 4.62 18.65 6.05
N GLY A 184 3.72 18.14 5.21
CA GLY A 184 2.28 18.18 5.42
C GLY A 184 1.82 16.90 6.13
N ILE A 185 0.82 17.03 7.00
CA ILE A 185 0.10 15.92 7.61
C ILE A 185 -1.38 16.16 7.34
N SER A 186 -2.06 15.16 6.81
CA SER A 186 -3.51 15.19 6.58
C SER A 186 -4.25 14.84 7.85
#